data_ab7eb3dd9068e9c30216b11835917472
#
_entry.id   ab7eb3dd9068e9c30216b11835917472
#
_cell.length_a   1.000
_cell.length_b   1.000
_cell.length_c   1.000
_cell.angle_alpha   90.00
_cell.angle_beta   90.00
_cell.angle_gamma   90.00
#
_symmetry.space_group_name_H-M   'P 1'
#
loop_
_entity.id
_entity.type
_entity.pdbx_description
1 polymer ?
#
loop_
_entity_poly.entity_id
_entity_poly.type
_entity_poly.pdbx_seq_one_letter_code
_entity_poly.pdbx_strand_id
1 'polypeptide(L)'
;MCIRDSCTISCPTGAITMEEPRGKFELFQAGMAATCKEVLKFFDDGAVHYITVLMNITPLCDCWGFSTRPLVPDIGIIAGDDIVAIEQAALDMIRHEDYIPGTLPDQYTTMGDEGHLFQRIHGKDPYEQVRQAERLGLGSTQYRIVEVE
;
A
#
# COMPACT_ATOMS: atom_id res chain seq x y z
N MET A 1 6.90 -2.70 5.76
CA MET A 1 8.12 -3.33 6.31
C MET A 1 7.69 -4.44 7.25
N CYS A 2 8.00 -5.68 6.91
CA CYS A 2 7.66 -6.84 7.73
C CYS A 2 8.68 -6.93 8.87
N ILE A 3 8.36 -6.36 10.01
CA ILE A 3 9.15 -6.57 11.22
C ILE A 3 8.79 -7.96 11.72
N ARG A 4 9.73 -8.89 11.63
CA ARG A 4 9.59 -10.19 12.28
C ARG A 4 9.74 -9.95 13.77
N ASP A 5 8.66 -10.04 14.51
CA ASP A 5 8.63 -9.93 15.97
C ASP A 5 9.25 -11.17 16.67
N SER A 6 10.15 -11.85 15.96
CA SER A 6 10.78 -13.09 16.41
C SER A 6 11.48 -12.93 17.75
N CYS A 7 12.11 -11.77 18.00
CA CYS A 7 12.78 -11.53 19.28
C CYS A 7 11.79 -11.47 20.45
N THR A 8 10.64 -10.85 20.26
CA THR A 8 9.58 -10.77 21.28
C THR A 8 8.95 -12.14 21.52
N ILE A 9 8.62 -12.85 20.42
CA ILE A 9 8.00 -14.18 20.49
C ILE A 9 8.96 -15.21 21.09
N SER A 10 10.27 -15.11 20.78
CA SER A 10 11.29 -16.06 21.22
C SER A 10 11.95 -15.68 22.54
N CYS A 11 11.55 -14.58 23.20
CA CYS A 11 12.11 -14.18 24.47
C CYS A 11 11.58 -15.06 25.61
N PRO A 12 12.38 -15.96 26.21
CA PRO A 12 11.88 -16.92 27.19
C PRO A 12 11.50 -16.27 28.52
N THR A 13 12.00 -15.07 28.77
CA THR A 13 11.74 -14.32 30.02
C THR A 13 10.68 -13.24 29.85
N GLY A 14 10.19 -12.99 28.63
CA GLY A 14 9.29 -11.86 28.35
C GLY A 14 9.92 -10.47 28.56
N ALA A 15 11.25 -10.40 28.66
CA ALA A 15 11.95 -9.13 28.89
C ALA A 15 11.90 -8.19 27.68
N ILE A 16 11.59 -8.73 26.49
CA ILE A 16 11.41 -7.94 25.28
C ILE A 16 9.92 -7.81 25.03
N THR A 17 9.41 -6.61 25.25
CA THR A 17 8.01 -6.26 24.92
C THR A 17 7.99 -5.23 23.81
N MET A 18 7.03 -5.34 22.91
CA MET A 18 6.74 -4.29 21.92
C MET A 18 5.48 -3.57 22.35
N GLU A 19 5.63 -2.31 22.69
CA GLU A 19 4.48 -1.41 22.76
C GLU A 19 4.17 -0.94 21.34
N GLU A 20 2.96 -1.22 20.88
CA GLU A 20 2.47 -0.63 19.64
C GLU A 20 1.95 0.78 19.93
N PRO A 21 2.67 1.84 19.53
CA PRO A 21 2.15 3.19 19.71
C PRO A 21 0.85 3.35 18.93
N ARG A 22 -0.12 4.08 19.49
CA ARG A 22 -1.33 4.45 18.78
C ARG A 22 -0.94 5.16 17.49
N GLY A 23 -1.59 4.80 16.37
CA GLY A 23 -1.26 5.38 15.07
C GLY A 23 0.06 4.88 14.45
N LYS A 24 0.62 3.76 14.90
CA LYS A 24 1.86 3.19 14.34
C LYS A 24 1.81 3.04 12.83
N PHE A 25 0.67 2.64 12.29
CA PHE A 25 0.51 2.41 10.88
C PHE A 25 0.48 3.73 10.09
N GLU A 26 -0.25 4.71 10.58
CA GLU A 26 -0.32 6.06 10.01
C GLU A 26 1.05 6.75 10.07
N LEU A 27 1.76 6.62 11.19
CA LEU A 27 3.12 7.13 11.33
C LEU A 27 4.10 6.46 10.36
N PHE A 28 3.96 5.16 10.15
CA PHE A 28 4.77 4.43 9.17
C PHE A 28 4.52 4.93 7.74
N GLN A 29 3.25 5.08 7.35
CA GLN A 29 2.88 5.59 6.03
C GLN A 29 3.34 7.04 5.83
N ALA A 30 3.21 7.89 6.84
CA ALA A 30 3.73 9.26 6.81
C ALA A 30 5.26 9.29 6.68
N GLY A 31 5.95 8.38 7.36
CA GLY A 31 7.40 8.21 7.26
C GLY A 31 7.84 7.79 5.87
N MET A 32 7.10 6.90 5.21
CA MET A 32 7.37 6.51 3.82
C MET A 32 7.22 7.69 2.87
N ALA A 33 6.14 8.47 2.99
CA ALA A 33 5.93 9.66 2.17
C ALA A 33 7.04 10.72 2.40
N ALA A 34 7.46 10.94 3.65
CA ALA A 34 8.55 11.84 3.98
C ALA A 34 9.88 11.38 3.38
N THR A 35 10.19 10.08 3.45
CA THR A 35 11.39 9.51 2.86
C THR A 35 11.37 9.65 1.33
N CYS A 36 10.23 9.40 0.70
CA CYS A 36 10.06 9.61 -0.74
C CYS A 36 10.37 11.07 -1.12
N LYS A 37 9.84 12.03 -0.38
CA LYS A 37 10.14 13.46 -0.59
C LYS A 37 11.63 13.75 -0.52
N GLU A 38 12.33 13.24 0.48
CA GLU A 38 13.77 13.48 0.63
C GLU A 38 14.57 12.88 -0.53
N VAL A 39 14.19 11.71 -1.02
CA VAL A 39 14.83 11.08 -2.18
C VAL A 39 14.57 11.88 -3.46
N LEU A 40 13.34 12.31 -3.69
CA LEU A 40 12.97 13.03 -4.91
C LEU A 40 13.67 14.40 -5.04
N LYS A 41 14.12 15.02 -3.95
CA LYS A 41 14.92 16.26 -3.98
C LYS A 41 16.24 16.16 -4.74
N PHE A 42 16.74 14.96 -5.00
CA PHE A 42 17.99 14.74 -5.74
C PHE A 42 17.80 14.70 -7.26
N PHE A 43 16.56 14.81 -7.72
CA PHE A 43 16.24 14.82 -9.16
C PHE A 43 15.69 16.17 -9.56
N ASP A 44 15.99 16.57 -10.79
CA ASP A 44 15.44 17.79 -11.38
C ASP A 44 13.92 17.62 -11.62
N ASP A 45 13.21 18.74 -11.62
CA ASP A 45 11.77 18.78 -11.90
C ASP A 45 11.48 18.14 -13.26
N GLY A 46 10.53 17.21 -13.28
CA GLY A 46 10.14 16.47 -14.50
C GLY A 46 11.12 15.37 -14.93
N ALA A 47 12.19 15.09 -14.17
CA ALA A 47 13.16 14.04 -14.50
C ALA A 47 12.72 12.63 -14.05
N VAL A 48 11.66 12.53 -13.26
CA VAL A 48 11.17 11.24 -12.73
C VAL A 48 9.81 10.92 -13.32
N HIS A 49 9.70 9.71 -13.86
CA HIS A 49 8.44 9.14 -14.33
C HIS A 49 8.15 7.86 -13.56
N TYR A 50 6.88 7.59 -13.35
CA TYR A 50 6.42 6.47 -12.54
C TYR A 50 5.64 5.49 -13.41
N ILE A 51 5.86 4.21 -13.17
CA ILE A 51 5.13 3.12 -13.83
C ILE A 51 4.67 2.16 -12.74
N THR A 52 3.37 1.91 -12.68
CA THR A 52 2.78 0.96 -11.74
C THR A 52 2.14 -0.19 -12.51
N VAL A 53 2.57 -1.42 -12.18
CA VAL A 53 2.05 -2.65 -12.76
C VAL A 53 1.00 -3.22 -11.81
N LEU A 54 -0.27 -3.15 -12.21
CA LEU A 54 -1.42 -3.61 -11.44
C LEU A 54 -1.79 -5.04 -11.85
N MET A 55 -0.90 -5.97 -11.55
CA MET A 55 -1.03 -7.40 -11.84
C MET A 55 -0.66 -8.22 -10.61
N ASN A 56 -1.25 -9.42 -10.48
CA ASN A 56 -1.03 -10.30 -9.33
C ASN A 56 -1.21 -9.58 -7.97
N ILE A 57 -2.27 -8.84 -7.83
CA ILE A 57 -2.53 -8.06 -6.61
C ILE A 57 -2.92 -8.99 -5.47
N THR A 58 -2.05 -9.12 -4.49
CA THR A 58 -2.18 -10.07 -3.38
C THR A 58 -2.45 -9.36 -2.04
N PRO A 59 -3.03 -10.04 -1.04
CA PRO A 59 -3.32 -9.43 0.26
C PRO A 59 -2.07 -9.05 1.06
N LEU A 60 -0.95 -9.70 0.78
CA LEU A 60 0.30 -9.49 1.52
C LEU A 60 1.45 -9.22 0.55
N CYS A 61 2.37 -8.37 1.00
CA CYS A 61 3.61 -8.11 0.30
C CYS A 61 4.43 -9.40 0.16
N ASP A 62 5.02 -9.62 -1.01
CA ASP A 62 5.93 -10.73 -1.30
C ASP A 62 7.14 -10.80 -0.35
N CYS A 63 7.48 -9.68 0.31
CA CYS A 63 8.51 -9.62 1.34
C CYS A 63 8.25 -10.56 2.55
N TRP A 64 7.06 -11.12 2.70
CA TRP A 64 6.73 -12.14 3.69
C TRP A 64 7.33 -13.52 3.38
N GLY A 65 7.85 -13.73 2.16
CA GLY A 65 8.48 -14.97 1.75
C GLY A 65 7.49 -16.07 1.38
N PHE A 66 6.27 -15.73 1.08
CA PHE A 66 5.27 -16.59 0.46
C PHE A 66 4.35 -15.76 -0.46
N SER A 67 3.75 -16.44 -1.42
CA SER A 67 2.79 -15.83 -2.33
C SER A 67 1.39 -16.40 -2.07
N THR A 68 0.39 -15.61 -2.43
CA THR A 68 -1.02 -15.98 -2.34
C THR A 68 -1.68 -15.87 -3.72
N ARG A 69 -2.94 -16.29 -3.82
CA ARG A 69 -3.73 -16.04 -5.04
C ARG A 69 -4.03 -14.54 -5.17
N PRO A 70 -4.14 -14.03 -6.39
CA PRO A 70 -4.58 -12.66 -6.61
C PRO A 70 -5.96 -12.41 -6.02
N LEU A 71 -6.15 -11.22 -5.46
CA LEU A 71 -7.42 -10.76 -4.88
C LEU A 71 -8.41 -10.31 -5.94
N VAL A 72 -7.90 -9.73 -7.02
CA VAL A 72 -8.65 -9.18 -8.14
C VAL A 72 -7.99 -9.62 -9.45
N PRO A 73 -8.71 -9.58 -10.60
CA PRO A 73 -8.09 -9.78 -11.91
C PRO A 73 -6.98 -8.77 -12.17
N ASP A 74 -6.06 -9.12 -13.07
CA ASP A 74 -5.07 -8.18 -13.56
C ASP A 74 -5.76 -6.96 -14.18
N ILE A 75 -5.31 -5.77 -13.79
CA ILE A 75 -5.90 -4.51 -14.23
C ILE A 75 -5.11 -3.94 -15.42
N GLY A 76 -3.78 -3.95 -15.33
CA GLY A 76 -2.91 -3.47 -16.39
C GLY A 76 -1.71 -2.69 -15.87
N ILE A 77 -1.24 -1.75 -16.70
CA ILE A 77 -0.09 -0.90 -16.40
C ILE A 77 -0.53 0.56 -16.51
N ILE A 78 -0.20 1.36 -15.51
CA ILE A 78 -0.42 2.80 -15.53
C ILE A 78 0.92 3.53 -15.44
N ALA A 79 1.03 4.69 -16.07
CA ALA A 79 2.22 5.53 -16.06
C ALA A 79 1.84 7.00 -15.90
N GLY A 80 2.72 7.77 -15.28
CA GLY A 80 2.52 9.20 -15.05
C GLY A 80 3.78 9.88 -14.53
N ASP A 81 3.71 11.18 -14.39
CA ASP A 81 4.78 12.05 -13.90
C ASP A 81 4.49 12.60 -12.48
N ASP A 82 3.33 12.31 -11.93
CA ASP A 82 2.94 12.67 -10.56
C ASP A 82 2.76 11.40 -9.71
N ILE A 83 3.64 11.22 -8.72
CA ILE A 83 3.64 10.03 -7.86
C ILE A 83 2.35 9.91 -7.03
N VAL A 84 1.76 11.03 -6.61
CA VAL A 84 0.54 11.03 -5.82
C VAL A 84 -0.65 10.63 -6.68
N ALA A 85 -0.73 11.19 -7.89
CA ALA A 85 -1.78 10.88 -8.85
C ALA A 85 -1.78 9.40 -9.25
N ILE A 86 -0.59 8.83 -9.52
CA ILE A 86 -0.48 7.42 -9.94
C ILE A 86 -0.81 6.45 -8.81
N GLU A 87 -0.39 6.75 -7.58
CA GLU A 87 -0.72 5.94 -6.41
C GLU A 87 -2.21 6.02 -6.07
N GLN A 88 -2.81 7.22 -6.17
CA GLN A 88 -4.26 7.38 -6.01
C GLN A 88 -5.02 6.56 -7.06
N ALA A 89 -4.64 6.70 -8.34
CA ALA A 89 -5.27 5.97 -9.44
C ALA A 89 -5.13 4.45 -9.26
N ALA A 90 -3.95 3.98 -8.85
CA ALA A 90 -3.69 2.57 -8.61
C ALA A 90 -4.63 1.99 -7.54
N LEU A 91 -4.80 2.70 -6.42
CA LEU A 91 -5.72 2.28 -5.37
C LEU A 91 -7.18 2.30 -5.85
N ASP A 92 -7.59 3.37 -6.53
CA ASP A 92 -8.98 3.50 -7.02
C ASP A 92 -9.36 2.42 -8.04
N MET A 93 -8.39 1.88 -8.78
CA MET A 93 -8.59 0.79 -9.73
C MET A 93 -8.70 -0.59 -9.06
N ILE A 94 -8.20 -0.75 -7.82
CA ILE A 94 -8.31 -2.00 -7.05
C ILE A 94 -9.64 -1.99 -6.29
N ARG A 95 -10.71 -2.35 -6.98
CA ARG A 95 -12.05 -2.24 -6.43
C ARG A 95 -12.48 -3.49 -5.66
N HIS A 96 -13.24 -3.28 -4.61
CA HIS A 96 -13.84 -4.35 -3.82
C HIS A 96 -14.79 -5.23 -4.66
N GLU A 97 -15.50 -4.64 -5.63
CA GLU A 97 -16.46 -5.33 -6.50
C GLU A 97 -15.78 -6.37 -7.39
N ASP A 98 -14.50 -6.19 -7.68
CA ASP A 98 -13.69 -7.10 -8.50
C ASP A 98 -13.03 -8.23 -7.68
N TYR A 99 -13.31 -8.31 -6.36
CA TYR A 99 -12.74 -9.33 -5.49
C TYR A 99 -13.10 -10.74 -5.95
N ILE A 100 -12.08 -11.60 -6.07
CA ILE A 100 -12.23 -13.00 -6.46
C ILE A 100 -12.49 -13.84 -5.20
N PRO A 101 -13.71 -14.40 -5.01
CA PRO A 101 -14.02 -15.19 -3.82
C PRO A 101 -13.09 -16.39 -3.63
N GLY A 102 -12.73 -16.66 -2.37
CA GLY A 102 -11.90 -17.81 -2.01
C GLY A 102 -10.39 -17.63 -2.28
N THR A 103 -9.94 -16.42 -2.56
CA THR A 103 -8.51 -16.12 -2.76
C THR A 103 -7.80 -15.71 -1.48
N LEU A 104 -8.54 -15.28 -0.46
CA LEU A 104 -7.96 -14.96 0.85
C LEU A 104 -7.54 -16.24 1.59
N PRO A 105 -6.37 -16.24 2.23
CA PRO A 105 -5.98 -17.30 3.15
C PRO A 105 -6.96 -17.43 4.32
N ASP A 106 -7.09 -18.63 4.87
CA ASP A 106 -8.07 -18.97 5.93
C ASP A 106 -7.98 -18.07 7.17
N GLN A 107 -6.81 -17.51 7.46
CA GLN A 107 -6.64 -16.58 8.57
C GLN A 107 -7.41 -15.24 8.40
N TYR A 108 -7.81 -14.91 7.17
CA TYR A 108 -8.63 -13.73 6.86
C TYR A 108 -10.08 -14.12 6.63
N THR A 109 -10.67 -14.82 7.58
CA THR A 109 -12.05 -15.34 7.46
C THR A 109 -13.13 -14.27 7.46
N THR A 110 -12.80 -13.07 7.96
CA THR A 110 -13.73 -11.95 8.02
C THR A 110 -13.09 -10.70 7.41
N MET A 111 -13.65 -10.23 6.31
CA MET A 111 -13.38 -8.88 5.80
C MET A 111 -14.30 -7.87 6.49
N GLY A 112 -13.80 -6.66 6.72
CA GLY A 112 -14.65 -5.54 7.12
C GLY A 112 -15.64 -5.17 6.00
N ASP A 113 -16.70 -4.45 6.35
CA ASP A 113 -17.79 -4.12 5.43
C ASP A 113 -17.61 -2.77 4.72
N GLU A 114 -16.67 -1.95 5.16
CA GLU A 114 -16.49 -0.58 4.67
C GLU A 114 -15.08 -0.31 4.14
N GLY A 115 -15.00 0.64 3.22
CA GLY A 115 -13.74 1.15 2.68
C GLY A 115 -13.17 0.34 1.52
N HIS A 116 -11.95 0.68 1.17
CA HIS A 116 -11.17 0.03 0.12
C HIS A 116 -10.94 -1.47 0.40
N LEU A 117 -10.74 -2.30 -0.62
CA LEU A 117 -10.50 -3.74 -0.46
C LEU A 117 -9.39 -4.06 0.56
N PHE A 118 -8.27 -3.38 0.50
CA PHE A 118 -7.18 -3.57 1.47
C PHE A 118 -7.56 -3.13 2.89
N GLN A 119 -8.39 -2.09 3.04
CA GLN A 119 -8.90 -1.69 4.34
C GLN A 119 -9.80 -2.76 4.94
N ARG A 120 -10.66 -3.36 4.13
CA ARG A 120 -11.53 -4.47 4.57
C ARG A 120 -10.73 -5.68 5.04
N ILE A 121 -9.60 -5.99 4.38
CA ILE A 121 -8.74 -7.13 4.71
C ILE A 121 -7.87 -6.84 5.95
N HIS A 122 -7.28 -5.64 6.04
CA HIS A 122 -6.24 -5.32 7.03
C HIS A 122 -6.70 -4.39 8.15
N GLY A 123 -7.91 -3.82 8.05
CA GLY A 123 -8.41 -2.82 9.00
C GLY A 123 -7.61 -1.51 9.00
N LYS A 124 -6.91 -1.20 7.90
CA LYS A 124 -6.02 -0.04 7.76
C LYS A 124 -6.29 0.66 6.45
N ASP A 125 -6.37 1.99 6.50
CA ASP A 125 -6.65 2.81 5.32
C ASP A 125 -5.42 2.90 4.39
N PRO A 126 -5.45 2.34 3.18
CA PRO A 126 -4.32 2.38 2.24
C PRO A 126 -4.05 3.78 1.67
N TYR A 127 -5.05 4.66 1.69
CA TYR A 127 -4.92 6.03 1.16
C TYR A 127 -4.13 6.97 2.09
N GLU A 128 -3.84 6.58 3.32
CA GLU A 128 -3.13 7.47 4.25
C GLU A 128 -1.77 7.91 3.71
N GLN A 129 -1.01 6.99 3.11
CA GLN A 129 0.27 7.31 2.47
C GLN A 129 0.13 8.34 1.34
N VAL A 130 -0.90 8.18 0.51
CA VAL A 130 -1.19 9.09 -0.62
C VAL A 130 -1.53 10.48 -0.11
N ARG A 131 -2.42 10.57 0.90
CA ARG A 131 -2.76 11.86 1.54
C ARG A 131 -1.56 12.53 2.20
N GLN A 132 -0.67 11.76 2.83
CA GLN A 132 0.55 12.31 3.41
C GLN A 132 1.51 12.83 2.33
N ALA A 133 1.65 12.12 1.22
CA ALA A 133 2.45 12.54 0.09
C ALA A 133 1.92 13.85 -0.53
N GLU A 134 0.60 13.99 -0.70
CA GLU A 134 -0.04 15.23 -1.15
C GLU A 134 0.20 16.38 -0.18
N ARG A 135 0.00 16.17 1.14
CA ARG A 135 0.29 17.19 2.18
C ARG A 135 1.74 17.65 2.18
N LEU A 136 2.66 16.77 1.81
CA LEU A 136 4.08 17.09 1.67
C LEU A 136 4.41 17.81 0.35
N GLY A 137 3.45 17.98 -0.55
CA GLY A 137 3.61 18.65 -1.83
C GLY A 137 4.34 17.82 -2.88
N LEU A 138 4.22 16.49 -2.84
CA LEU A 138 4.82 15.57 -3.82
C LEU A 138 4.00 15.46 -5.11
N GLY A 139 2.77 15.94 -5.12
CA GLY A 139 1.86 15.89 -6.23
C GLY A 139 0.41 16.11 -5.78
N SER A 140 -0.55 15.69 -6.58
CA SER A 140 -1.98 15.86 -6.35
C SER A 140 -2.73 14.54 -6.50
N THR A 141 -3.76 14.35 -5.66
CA THR A 141 -4.71 13.23 -5.79
C THR A 141 -5.64 13.37 -7.00
N GLN A 142 -5.64 14.52 -7.68
CA GLN A 142 -6.45 14.75 -8.89
C GLN A 142 -5.76 14.17 -10.11
N TYR A 143 -6.43 13.27 -10.82
CA TYR A 143 -5.88 12.63 -12.01
C TYR A 143 -6.92 12.44 -13.11
N ARG A 144 -6.44 12.16 -14.31
CA ARG A 144 -7.26 11.70 -15.44
C ARG A 144 -6.54 10.54 -16.11
N ILE A 145 -7.23 9.42 -16.26
CA ILE A 145 -6.74 8.28 -17.02
C ILE A 145 -6.99 8.52 -18.52
N VAL A 146 -5.97 8.28 -19.31
CA VAL A 146 -6.07 8.23 -20.78
C VAL A 146 -5.61 6.84 -21.21
N GLU A 147 -6.52 6.10 -21.80
CA GLU A 147 -6.21 4.79 -22.36
C GLU A 147 -5.42 4.97 -23.67
N VAL A 148 -4.35 4.21 -23.81
CA VAL A 148 -3.53 4.18 -25.01
C VAL A 148 -3.58 2.77 -25.60
N GLU A 149 -3.77 2.69 -26.93
CA GLU A 149 -3.80 1.46 -27.70
C GLU A 149 -2.39 1.03 -28.14
#